data_907daa205109ae4b6731dadaf721c001
#
_entry.id   907daa205109ae4b6731dadaf721c001
#
_cell.length_a   1.000
_cell.length_b   1.000
_cell.length_c   1.000
_cell.angle_alpha   90.00
_cell.angle_beta   90.00
_cell.angle_gamma   90.00
#
_symmetry.space_group_name_H-M   'P 1'
#
loop_
_entity.id
_entity.type
_entity.pdbx_description
1 polymer ?
#
loop_
_entity_poly.entity_id
_entity_poly.type
_entity_poly.pdbx_seq_one_letter_code
_entity_poly.pdbx_strand_id
1 'polypeptide(L)'
;MFMRVISTGSTKGNCYALQASTGEIILLDCGCNYKKILRGIDYQISNVEAVLLSHGHGDHTEAFKEIMNAGIQIYANDETVEDMNVRTGELMKGVPERYPFRVGSFIVTPFELPHTTYDKEAKILIPCPNYGYLYSMKKWENSCI
;
A
#
# COMPACT_ATOMS: atom_id res chain seq x y z
N MET A 1 13.76 -11.12 -5.57
CA MET A 1 12.65 -10.15 -5.46
C MET A 1 12.23 -9.71 -6.85
N PHE A 2 10.92 -9.66 -7.13
CA PHE A 2 10.38 -9.16 -8.40
C PHE A 2 9.07 -8.38 -8.16
N MET A 3 8.70 -7.53 -9.11
CA MET A 3 7.47 -6.74 -9.07
C MET A 3 6.54 -7.16 -10.22
N ARG A 4 5.25 -7.31 -9.90
CA ARG A 4 4.18 -7.53 -10.88
C ARG A 4 3.30 -6.29 -10.96
N VAL A 5 2.98 -5.85 -12.17
CA VAL A 5 1.96 -4.83 -12.40
C VAL A 5 0.61 -5.54 -12.50
N ILE A 6 -0.23 -5.39 -11.49
CA ILE A 6 -1.58 -5.99 -11.47
C ILE A 6 -2.55 -5.08 -12.23
N SER A 7 -2.47 -3.79 -11.96
CA SER A 7 -3.27 -2.76 -12.63
C SER A 7 -2.55 -1.42 -12.61
N THR A 8 -2.82 -0.58 -13.61
CA THR A 8 -2.29 0.78 -13.67
C THR A 8 -3.25 1.71 -14.41
N GLY A 9 -3.30 2.96 -13.98
CA GLY A 9 -4.06 4.05 -14.58
C GLY A 9 -5.31 4.44 -13.79
N SER A 10 -5.67 5.72 -13.87
CA SER A 10 -6.75 6.34 -13.11
C SER A 10 -8.15 5.72 -13.33
N THR A 11 -8.38 5.10 -14.48
CA THR A 11 -9.66 4.46 -14.81
C THR A 11 -9.72 2.97 -14.46
N LYS A 12 -8.56 2.31 -14.36
CA LYS A 12 -8.44 0.86 -14.10
C LYS A 12 -7.95 0.55 -12.69
N GLY A 13 -7.59 1.59 -11.97
CA GLY A 13 -6.97 1.55 -10.66
C GLY A 13 -5.49 1.13 -10.67
N ASN A 14 -4.81 1.43 -9.59
CA ASN A 14 -3.38 1.18 -9.42
C ASN A 14 -3.18 0.09 -8.36
N CYS A 15 -2.42 -0.94 -8.72
CA CYS A 15 -2.02 -2.00 -7.80
C CYS A 15 -0.80 -2.74 -8.35
N TYR A 16 0.22 -2.85 -7.52
CA TYR A 16 1.45 -3.56 -7.85
C TYR A 16 1.77 -4.55 -6.73
N ALA A 17 2.26 -5.73 -7.06
CA ALA A 17 2.72 -6.70 -6.08
C ALA A 17 4.24 -6.81 -6.11
N LEU A 18 4.87 -6.58 -4.98
CA LEU A 18 6.29 -6.80 -4.76
C LEU A 18 6.48 -8.10 -4.00
N GLN A 19 7.09 -9.10 -4.64
CA GLN A 19 7.30 -10.41 -4.02
C GLN A 19 8.78 -10.64 -3.70
N ALA A 20 9.05 -11.00 -2.46
CA ALA A 20 10.35 -11.43 -2.00
C ALA A 20 10.72 -12.83 -2.53
N SER A 21 12.01 -13.16 -2.50
CA SER A 21 12.47 -14.53 -2.82
C SER A 21 12.00 -15.58 -1.80
N THR A 22 11.63 -15.14 -0.60
CA THR A 22 11.02 -15.94 0.48
C THR A 22 9.54 -16.25 0.25
N GLY A 23 8.89 -15.59 -0.73
CA GLY A 23 7.49 -15.78 -1.08
C GLY A 23 6.56 -14.69 -0.52
N GLU A 24 6.99 -13.90 0.46
CA GLU A 24 6.22 -12.80 1.05
C GLU A 24 5.91 -11.72 0.02
N ILE A 25 4.72 -11.15 0.11
CA ILE A 25 4.21 -10.15 -0.83
C ILE A 25 3.85 -8.87 -0.09
N ILE A 26 4.25 -7.72 -0.63
CA ILE A 26 3.68 -6.42 -0.30
C ILE A 26 2.88 -5.93 -1.51
N LEU A 27 1.68 -5.43 -1.30
CA LEU A 27 0.95 -4.70 -2.32
C LEU A 27 1.24 -3.20 -2.20
N LEU A 28 1.49 -2.55 -3.33
CA LEU A 28 1.55 -1.10 -3.44
C LEU A 28 0.25 -0.65 -4.08
N ASP A 29 -0.58 0.04 -3.31
CA ASP A 29 -1.97 0.36 -3.58
C ASP A 29 -2.88 -0.88 -3.79
N CYS A 30 -4.19 -0.68 -3.72
CA CYS A 30 -5.20 -1.69 -3.98
C CYS A 30 -6.39 -1.10 -4.75
N GLY A 31 -6.11 -0.23 -5.72
CA GLY A 31 -7.08 0.59 -6.43
C GLY A 31 -7.82 -0.13 -7.55
N CYS A 32 -7.84 -1.44 -7.58
CA CYS A 32 -8.60 -2.22 -8.56
C CYS A 32 -9.39 -3.34 -7.89
N ASN A 33 -10.35 -3.91 -8.64
CA ASN A 33 -11.21 -4.97 -8.14
C ASN A 33 -10.43 -6.10 -7.44
N TYR A 34 -10.88 -6.51 -6.25
CA TYR A 34 -10.22 -7.51 -5.41
C TYR A 34 -9.95 -8.85 -6.13
N LYS A 35 -10.87 -9.32 -6.97
CA LYS A 35 -10.66 -10.53 -7.79
C LYS A 35 -9.49 -10.39 -8.77
N LYS A 36 -9.25 -9.16 -9.26
CA LYS A 36 -8.10 -8.87 -10.12
C LYS A 36 -6.80 -8.94 -9.32
N ILE A 37 -6.80 -8.43 -8.08
CA ILE A 37 -5.66 -8.55 -7.17
C ILE A 37 -5.35 -10.02 -6.91
N LEU A 38 -6.35 -10.83 -6.52
CA LEU A 38 -6.17 -12.26 -6.28
C LEU A 38 -5.55 -13.00 -7.47
N ARG A 39 -6.02 -12.73 -8.68
CA ARG A 39 -5.42 -13.32 -9.90
C ARG A 39 -3.99 -12.86 -10.12
N GLY A 40 -3.72 -11.57 -9.88
CA GLY A 40 -2.40 -10.97 -10.07
C GLY A 40 -1.32 -11.52 -9.13
N ILE A 41 -1.72 -12.03 -7.97
CA ILE A 41 -0.84 -12.69 -7.00
C ILE A 41 -0.97 -14.22 -7.00
N ASP A 42 -1.54 -14.81 -8.07
CA ASP A 42 -1.76 -16.25 -8.20
C ASP A 42 -2.53 -16.85 -7.00
N TYR A 43 -3.50 -16.10 -6.45
CA TYR A 43 -4.31 -16.45 -5.28
C TYR A 43 -3.51 -16.65 -3.98
N GLN A 44 -2.28 -16.18 -3.90
CA GLN A 44 -1.40 -16.29 -2.73
C GLN A 44 -1.70 -15.22 -1.67
N ILE A 45 -2.98 -15.01 -1.34
CA ILE A 45 -3.39 -13.95 -0.41
C ILE A 45 -2.81 -14.14 0.99
N SER A 46 -2.59 -15.38 1.42
CA SER A 46 -1.95 -15.71 2.70
C SER A 46 -0.47 -15.28 2.80
N ASN A 47 0.15 -14.99 1.66
CA ASN A 47 1.54 -14.50 1.61
C ASN A 47 1.61 -12.97 1.59
N VAL A 48 0.47 -12.28 1.55
CA VAL A 48 0.43 -10.82 1.58
C VAL A 48 0.61 -10.33 3.01
N GLU A 49 1.75 -9.71 3.27
CA GLU A 49 2.13 -9.18 4.58
C GLU A 49 1.43 -7.85 4.88
N ALA A 50 1.28 -6.99 3.86
CA ALA A 50 0.60 -5.72 3.98
C ALA A 50 0.28 -5.08 2.62
N VAL A 51 -0.57 -4.04 2.68
CA VAL A 51 -0.74 -3.04 1.63
C VAL A 51 -0.12 -1.73 2.08
N LEU A 52 0.64 -1.09 1.21
CA LEU A 52 1.16 0.27 1.38
C LEU A 52 0.36 1.19 0.47
N LEU A 53 -0.49 2.03 1.04
CA LEU A 53 -1.29 2.99 0.27
C LEU A 53 -0.52 4.29 0.06
N SER A 54 -0.49 4.76 -1.18
CA SER A 54 0.07 6.06 -1.51
C SER A 54 -0.83 7.20 -1.01
N HIS A 55 -2.13 7.12 -1.27
CA HIS A 55 -3.13 8.11 -0.84
C HIS A 55 -4.58 7.57 -0.94
N GLY A 56 -5.56 8.35 -0.49
CA GLY A 56 -6.95 7.92 -0.32
C GLY A 56 -7.85 7.95 -1.55
N HIS A 57 -7.35 8.27 -2.76
CA HIS A 57 -8.20 8.29 -3.97
C HIS A 57 -8.69 6.89 -4.35
N GLY A 58 -9.91 6.82 -4.93
CA GLY A 58 -10.58 5.56 -5.22
C GLY A 58 -9.82 4.62 -6.15
N ASP A 59 -9.07 5.17 -7.12
CA ASP A 59 -8.21 4.39 -8.02
C ASP A 59 -6.91 3.87 -7.36
N HIS A 60 -6.74 4.11 -6.05
CA HIS A 60 -5.69 3.56 -5.20
C HIS A 60 -6.25 2.68 -4.06
N THR A 61 -7.55 2.76 -3.78
CA THR A 61 -8.17 2.18 -2.58
C THR A 61 -9.39 1.31 -2.84
N GLU A 62 -9.77 1.01 -4.09
CA GLU A 62 -11.02 0.31 -4.43
C GLU A 62 -11.28 -0.96 -3.60
N ALA A 63 -10.26 -1.79 -3.39
CA ALA A 63 -10.37 -3.07 -2.69
C ALA A 63 -9.97 -3.01 -1.19
N PHE A 64 -9.85 -1.83 -0.57
CA PHE A 64 -9.28 -1.74 0.78
C PHE A 64 -10.11 -2.49 1.84
N LYS A 65 -11.46 -2.51 1.70
CA LYS A 65 -12.35 -3.23 2.62
C LYS A 65 -12.18 -4.73 2.53
N GLU A 66 -12.09 -5.27 1.32
CA GLU A 66 -11.86 -6.70 1.09
C GLU A 66 -10.48 -7.13 1.59
N ILE A 67 -9.46 -6.27 1.44
CA ILE A 67 -8.12 -6.48 1.98
C ILE A 67 -8.17 -6.56 3.52
N MET A 68 -8.82 -5.60 4.18
CA MET A 68 -8.99 -5.63 5.64
C MET A 68 -9.80 -6.85 6.09
N ASN A 69 -10.86 -7.20 5.38
CA ASN A 69 -11.66 -8.38 5.67
C ASN A 69 -10.87 -9.69 5.50
N ALA A 70 -9.84 -9.70 4.66
CA ALA A 70 -8.89 -10.81 4.55
C ALA A 70 -7.84 -10.84 5.68
N GLY A 71 -7.89 -9.91 6.63
CA GLY A 71 -6.98 -9.84 7.77
C GLY A 71 -5.64 -9.17 7.45
N ILE A 72 -5.53 -8.47 6.32
CA ILE A 72 -4.27 -7.86 5.88
C ILE A 72 -4.16 -6.43 6.39
N GLN A 73 -3.02 -6.10 6.99
CA GLN A 73 -2.69 -4.77 7.48
C GLN A 73 -2.48 -3.80 6.32
N ILE A 74 -3.03 -2.59 6.44
CA ILE A 74 -2.82 -1.48 5.51
C ILE A 74 -2.03 -0.38 6.23
N TYR A 75 -1.03 0.18 5.57
CA TYR A 75 -0.25 1.33 6.02
C TYR A 75 -0.42 2.50 5.06
N ALA A 76 -0.60 3.70 5.61
CA ALA A 76 -0.77 4.94 4.85
C ALA A 76 -0.21 6.13 5.65
N ASN A 77 -0.29 7.35 5.13
CA ASN A 77 -0.14 8.56 5.94
C ASN A 77 -1.37 8.77 6.84
N ASP A 78 -1.21 9.52 7.93
CA ASP A 78 -2.26 9.72 8.93
C ASP A 78 -3.50 10.39 8.31
N GLU A 79 -3.33 11.38 7.43
CA GLU A 79 -4.45 12.08 6.77
C GLU A 79 -5.28 11.12 5.89
N THR A 80 -4.62 10.21 5.16
CA THR A 80 -5.34 9.18 4.39
C THR A 80 -6.15 8.25 5.31
N VAL A 81 -5.59 7.88 6.48
CA VAL A 81 -6.33 7.06 7.46
C VAL A 81 -7.55 7.79 7.99
N GLU A 82 -7.43 9.07 8.29
CA GLU A 82 -8.53 9.93 8.75
C GLU A 82 -9.60 10.09 7.68
N ASP A 83 -9.22 10.43 6.45
CA ASP A 83 -10.12 10.63 5.30
C ASP A 83 -10.92 9.36 4.95
N MET A 84 -10.31 8.19 5.08
CA MET A 84 -10.98 6.91 4.84
C MET A 84 -11.92 6.51 5.96
N ASN A 85 -11.97 7.27 7.07
CA ASN A 85 -12.86 7.08 8.21
C ASN A 85 -12.86 5.63 8.74
N VAL A 86 -11.67 5.06 8.85
CA VAL A 86 -11.46 3.71 9.36
C VAL A 86 -11.57 3.71 10.88
N ARG A 87 -12.33 2.76 11.45
CA ARG A 87 -12.57 2.69 12.89
C ARG A 87 -11.31 2.29 13.65
N THR A 88 -11.15 2.83 14.85
CA THR A 88 -10.07 2.42 15.77
C THR A 88 -10.09 0.91 15.99
N GLY A 89 -8.97 0.24 15.79
CA GLY A 89 -8.81 -1.22 15.93
C GLY A 89 -8.97 -2.00 14.63
N GLU A 90 -9.30 -1.35 13.52
CA GLU A 90 -9.24 -1.95 12.19
C GLU A 90 -7.80 -2.08 11.67
N LEU A 91 -7.63 -2.89 10.62
CA LEU A 91 -6.32 -3.21 10.04
C LEU A 91 -5.80 -2.09 9.12
N MET A 92 -5.90 -0.83 9.55
CA MET A 92 -5.30 0.31 8.86
C MET A 92 -4.60 1.21 9.86
N LYS A 93 -3.35 1.60 9.57
CA LYS A 93 -2.49 2.40 10.45
C LYS A 93 -1.78 3.50 9.68
N GLY A 94 -1.74 4.68 10.30
CA GLY A 94 -0.84 5.75 9.91
C GLY A 94 0.61 5.41 10.23
N VAL A 95 1.52 5.79 9.35
CA VAL A 95 2.97 5.65 9.54
C VAL A 95 3.65 6.98 9.28
N PRO A 96 4.59 7.41 10.15
CA PRO A 96 5.25 8.69 9.99
C PRO A 96 6.25 8.66 8.83
N GLU A 97 6.34 9.79 8.12
CA GLU A 97 7.33 10.01 7.07
C GLU A 97 8.76 9.81 7.58
N ARG A 98 9.61 9.24 6.75
CA ARG A 98 11.06 9.02 6.98
C ARG A 98 11.42 8.06 8.12
N TYR A 99 10.45 7.44 8.77
CA TYR A 99 10.71 6.43 9.79
C TYR A 99 10.57 5.03 9.20
N PRO A 100 11.67 4.25 9.12
CA PRO A 100 11.61 2.88 8.62
C PRO A 100 10.84 1.98 9.58
N PHE A 101 10.00 1.12 9.02
CA PHE A 101 9.29 0.08 9.76
C PHE A 101 9.37 -1.26 9.03
N ARG A 102 9.09 -2.34 9.75
CA ARG A 102 9.21 -3.69 9.23
C ARG A 102 7.85 -4.26 8.78
N VAL A 103 7.84 -4.88 7.61
CA VAL A 103 6.71 -5.65 7.07
C VAL A 103 7.26 -6.97 6.55
N GLY A 104 6.99 -8.07 7.26
CA GLY A 104 7.63 -9.36 6.95
C GLY A 104 9.15 -9.25 6.90
N SER A 105 9.75 -9.64 5.80
CA SER A 105 11.19 -9.53 5.54
C SER A 105 11.61 -8.15 4.95
N PHE A 106 10.64 -7.28 4.65
CA PHE A 106 10.91 -5.96 4.09
C PHE A 106 11.15 -4.92 5.20
N ILE A 107 12.04 -3.99 4.92
CA ILE A 107 12.16 -2.71 5.63
C ILE A 107 11.60 -1.63 4.69
N VAL A 108 10.58 -0.95 5.14
CA VAL A 108 9.83 0.07 4.37
C VAL A 108 10.06 1.43 4.99
N THR A 109 10.38 2.43 4.16
CA THR A 109 10.50 3.82 4.60
C THR A 109 9.57 4.68 3.75
N PRO A 110 8.51 5.27 4.33
CA PRO A 110 7.63 6.18 3.62
C PRO A 110 8.31 7.53 3.42
N PHE A 111 7.98 8.22 2.34
CA PHE A 111 8.39 9.59 2.08
C PHE A 111 7.27 10.33 1.34
N GLU A 112 7.12 11.61 1.66
CA GLU A 112 6.11 12.45 1.04
C GLU A 112 6.45 12.77 -0.41
N LEU A 113 5.43 12.75 -1.28
CA LEU A 113 5.52 13.14 -2.68
C LEU A 113 4.52 14.27 -2.94
N PRO A 114 4.91 15.32 -3.66
CA PRO A 114 3.97 16.34 -4.10
C PRO A 114 2.84 15.73 -4.93
N HIS A 115 1.61 15.91 -4.48
CA HIS A 115 0.41 15.52 -5.19
C HIS A 115 -0.68 16.55 -5.00
N THR A 116 -1.58 16.67 -5.98
CA THR A 116 -2.71 17.59 -5.91
C THR A 116 -4.00 16.90 -6.32
N THR A 117 -5.10 17.30 -5.71
CA THR A 117 -6.45 16.92 -6.12
C THR A 117 -7.24 18.17 -6.54
N TYR A 118 -8.28 17.99 -7.35
CA TYR A 118 -9.14 19.09 -7.76
C TYR A 118 -10.31 19.23 -6.78
N ASP A 119 -10.33 20.35 -6.05
CA ASP A 119 -11.47 20.73 -5.24
C ASP A 119 -12.58 21.25 -6.14
N LYS A 120 -13.70 20.53 -6.21
CA LYS A 120 -14.84 20.86 -7.08
C LYS A 120 -15.63 22.08 -6.60
N GLU A 121 -15.64 22.36 -5.29
CA GLU A 121 -16.36 23.49 -4.70
C GLU A 121 -15.54 24.77 -4.87
N ALA A 122 -14.28 24.75 -4.49
CA ALA A 122 -13.37 25.87 -4.65
C ALA A 122 -12.90 26.07 -6.10
N LYS A 123 -13.02 25.04 -6.97
CA LYS A 123 -12.56 25.02 -8.37
C LYS A 123 -11.06 25.29 -8.53
N ILE A 124 -10.26 24.78 -7.61
CA ILE A 124 -8.81 24.92 -7.60
C ILE A 124 -8.12 23.57 -7.36
N LEU A 125 -6.84 23.48 -7.67
CA LEU A 125 -5.99 22.39 -7.24
C LEU A 125 -5.51 22.65 -5.82
N ILE A 126 -5.70 21.67 -4.94
CA ILE A 126 -5.22 21.68 -3.56
C ILE A 126 -4.21 20.58 -3.33
N PRO A 127 -3.24 20.75 -2.42
CA PRO A 127 -2.35 19.67 -2.01
C PRO A 127 -3.15 18.48 -1.47
N CYS A 128 -2.67 17.29 -1.77
CA CYS A 128 -3.23 16.04 -1.29
C CYS A 128 -2.08 15.19 -0.72
N PRO A 129 -2.20 14.65 0.51
CA PRO A 129 -1.17 13.80 1.09
C PRO A 129 -0.93 12.58 0.21
N ASN A 130 0.32 12.32 -0.11
CA ASN A 130 0.71 11.21 -0.96
C ASN A 130 2.07 10.66 -0.57
N TYR A 131 2.16 9.36 -0.34
CA TYR A 131 3.39 8.68 0.01
C TYR A 131 3.97 7.87 -1.14
N GLY A 132 5.29 8.01 -1.32
CA GLY A 132 6.12 7.00 -1.94
C GLY A 132 6.76 6.11 -0.87
N TYR A 133 7.23 4.94 -1.28
CA TYR A 133 7.85 3.98 -0.36
C TYR A 133 9.19 3.50 -0.91
N LEU A 134 10.24 3.72 -0.12
CA LEU A 134 11.51 3.02 -0.29
C LEU A 134 11.42 1.69 0.44
N TYR A 135 11.91 0.64 -0.17
CA TYR A 135 11.94 -0.68 0.46
C TYR A 135 13.28 -1.37 0.24
N SER A 136 13.70 -2.15 1.22
CA SER A 136 14.88 -3.02 1.15
C SER A 136 14.57 -4.36 1.79
N MET A 137 15.31 -5.39 1.39
CA MET A 137 15.27 -6.68 2.04
C MET A 137 16.32 -6.70 3.14
N LYS A 138 15.98 -7.27 4.31
CA LYS A 138 16.99 -7.56 5.32
C LYS A 138 17.97 -8.57 4.73
N LYS A 139 19.25 -8.21 4.57
CA LYS A 139 20.29 -9.19 4.33
C LYS A 139 20.36 -10.09 5.56
N TRP A 140 20.23 -11.41 5.37
CA TRP A 140 20.61 -12.37 6.38
C TRP A 140 22.13 -12.26 6.47
N GLU A 141 22.64 -11.57 7.48
CA GLU A 141 24.02 -11.76 7.90
C GLU A 141 24.06 -13.17 8.48
N ASN A 142 24.68 -14.10 7.75
CA ASN A 142 25.11 -15.37 8.32
C ASN A 142 26.09 -15.01 9.43
N SER A 143 25.59 -14.87 10.66
CA SER A 143 26.43 -14.95 11.83
C SER A 143 26.91 -16.41 11.92
N CYS A 144 28.02 -16.70 11.26
CA CYS A 144 28.81 -17.86 11.64
C CYS A 144 29.25 -17.65 13.10
N ILE A 145 28.68 -18.43 14.00
CA ILE A 145 29.24 -18.70 15.31
C ILE A 145 30.30 -19.80 15.12
#